data_7d85352574cfdf6e8d46c3ed1b238936
#
_entry.id   7d85352574cfdf6e8d46c3ed1b238936
#
_cell.length_a   1.000
_cell.length_b   1.000
_cell.length_c   1.000
_cell.angle_alpha   90.00
_cell.angle_beta   90.00
_cell.angle_gamma   90.00
#
_symmetry.space_group_name_H-M   'P 1'
#
loop_
_entity.id
_entity.type
_entity.pdbx_description
1 polymer ?
#
loop_
_entity_poly.entity_id
_entity_poly.type
_entity_poly.pdbx_seq_one_letter_code
_entity_poly.pdbx_strand_id
1 'polypeptide(L)'
;MTIKKLKSIDIINVLSDLVSEKLETTVKLPGLSEEHDIGPALYVDPNSELVQKLHESYVQFTNDHEHGPQTIGGGTYAKEMPNCVAFGCEFPGKNHHMHEENELISLDDLLTAAAIYAQSLYNLLKK
;
A
#
# COMPACT_ATOMS: atom_id res chain seq x y z
N MET A 1 13.97 -3.27 -23.19
CA MET A 1 12.50 -3.40 -23.35
C MET A 1 11.87 -2.09 -22.89
N THR A 2 11.41 -1.28 -23.85
CA THR A 2 10.90 0.07 -23.55
C THR A 2 9.52 -0.06 -22.92
N ILE A 3 9.39 0.28 -21.65
CA ILE A 3 8.10 0.33 -20.97
C ILE A 3 7.30 1.46 -21.63
N LYS A 4 6.30 1.10 -22.45
CA LYS A 4 5.32 2.06 -22.93
C LYS A 4 4.64 2.66 -21.70
N LYS A 5 4.67 3.98 -21.59
CA LYS A 5 3.95 4.76 -20.58
C LYS A 5 2.48 4.31 -20.61
N LEU A 6 2.08 3.47 -19.65
CA LEU A 6 0.68 3.07 -19.49
C LEU A 6 -0.13 4.34 -19.25
N LYS A 7 -1.20 4.54 -19.99
CA LYS A 7 -2.14 5.63 -19.73
C LYS A 7 -2.87 5.29 -18.42
N SER A 8 -3.18 6.32 -17.63
CA SER A 8 -3.89 6.16 -16.34
C SER A 8 -5.18 5.33 -16.45
N ILE A 9 -5.86 5.39 -17.60
CA ILE A 9 -7.07 4.60 -17.88
C ILE A 9 -6.76 3.09 -17.99
N ASP A 10 -5.56 2.72 -18.46
CA ASP A 10 -5.18 1.32 -18.61
C ASP A 10 -4.89 0.69 -17.23
N ILE A 11 -4.36 1.47 -16.30
CA ILE A 11 -4.11 1.03 -14.92
C ILE A 11 -5.43 0.80 -14.19
N ILE A 12 -6.40 1.71 -14.33
CA ILE A 12 -7.72 1.59 -13.71
C ILE A 12 -8.46 0.36 -14.24
N ASN A 13 -8.40 0.10 -15.53
CA ASN A 13 -9.05 -1.05 -16.14
C ASN A 13 -8.43 -2.37 -15.65
N VAL A 14 -7.09 -2.46 -15.62
CA VAL A 14 -6.38 -3.65 -15.11
C VAL A 14 -6.69 -3.89 -13.63
N LEU A 15 -6.75 -2.84 -12.80
CA LEU A 15 -7.12 -2.97 -11.40
C LEU A 15 -8.60 -3.37 -11.23
N SER A 16 -9.50 -2.83 -12.04
CA SER A 16 -10.91 -3.18 -12.04
C SER A 16 -11.13 -4.65 -12.40
N ASP A 17 -10.44 -5.14 -13.42
CA ASP A 17 -10.54 -6.53 -13.86
C ASP A 17 -9.97 -7.50 -12.82
N LEU A 18 -8.80 -7.19 -12.23
CA LEU A 18 -8.18 -7.99 -11.17
C LEU A 18 -9.04 -8.03 -9.90
N VAL A 19 -9.65 -6.91 -9.54
CA VAL A 19 -10.54 -6.81 -8.37
C VAL A 19 -11.83 -7.59 -8.63
N SER A 20 -12.40 -7.51 -9.84
CA SER A 20 -13.63 -8.22 -10.20
C SER A 20 -13.44 -9.73 -10.24
N GLU A 21 -12.29 -10.23 -10.69
CA GLU A 21 -11.99 -11.67 -10.77
C GLU A 21 -11.74 -12.31 -9.40
N LYS A 22 -11.27 -11.55 -8.41
CA LYS A 22 -10.91 -12.08 -7.08
C LYS A 22 -11.93 -11.78 -5.97
N LEU A 23 -12.91 -10.91 -6.20
CA LEU A 23 -13.91 -10.52 -5.19
C LEU A 23 -15.09 -11.47 -5.04
N GLU A 24 -15.12 -12.63 -5.72
CA GLU A 24 -16.07 -13.69 -5.39
C GLU A 24 -15.77 -14.41 -4.06
N THR A 25 -14.64 -14.10 -3.44
CA THR A 25 -14.36 -14.57 -2.08
C THR A 25 -14.87 -13.53 -1.10
N THR A 26 -16.06 -13.79 -0.56
CA THR A 26 -16.63 -13.04 0.56
C THR A 26 -15.67 -13.08 1.74
N VAL A 27 -14.87 -12.03 1.93
CA VAL A 27 -14.12 -11.85 3.16
C VAL A 27 -15.13 -11.55 4.26
N LYS A 28 -15.50 -12.57 5.03
CA LYS A 28 -16.20 -12.35 6.29
C LYS A 28 -15.20 -11.71 7.24
N LEU A 29 -15.30 -10.39 7.39
CA LEU A 29 -14.63 -9.71 8.48
C LEU A 29 -15.24 -10.25 9.79
N PRO A 30 -14.45 -10.77 10.73
CA PRO A 30 -14.91 -11.07 12.07
C PRO A 30 -15.55 -9.81 12.64
N GLY A 31 -16.69 -9.96 13.33
CA GLY A 31 -17.40 -8.82 13.88
C GLY A 31 -16.47 -7.94 14.71
N LEU A 32 -16.54 -6.64 14.47
CA LEU A 32 -15.89 -5.63 15.30
C LEU A 32 -16.47 -5.75 16.71
N SER A 33 -15.72 -6.34 17.63
CA SER A 33 -16.04 -6.26 19.06
C SER A 33 -15.73 -4.85 19.53
N GLU A 34 -16.66 -4.25 20.26
CA GLU A 34 -16.54 -2.89 20.81
C GLU A 34 -15.46 -2.72 21.90
N GLU A 35 -14.72 -3.74 22.21
CA GLU A 35 -13.58 -3.65 23.12
C GLU A 35 -12.36 -3.22 22.32
N HIS A 36 -11.88 -2.02 22.59
CA HIS A 36 -10.58 -1.52 22.15
C HIS A 36 -9.43 -2.32 22.82
N ASP A 37 -9.36 -3.59 22.55
CA ASP A 37 -8.16 -4.35 22.86
C ASP A 37 -7.05 -3.86 21.92
N ILE A 38 -6.14 -3.09 22.48
CA ILE A 38 -4.91 -2.69 21.80
C ILE A 38 -4.06 -3.96 21.71
N GLY A 39 -4.44 -4.85 20.82
CA GLY A 39 -3.74 -6.11 20.60
C GLY A 39 -2.23 -5.92 20.37
N PRO A 40 -1.45 -6.99 20.30
CA PRO A 40 0.00 -6.91 20.16
C PRO A 40 0.40 -6.03 18.96
N ALA A 41 1.52 -5.35 19.09
CA ALA A 41 2.06 -4.53 18.01
C ALA A 41 2.23 -5.38 16.74
N LEU A 42 1.86 -4.81 15.59
CA LEU A 42 2.17 -5.43 14.32
C LEU A 42 3.68 -5.37 14.10
N TYR A 43 4.31 -6.52 13.94
CA TYR A 43 5.71 -6.61 13.52
C TYR A 43 5.82 -7.50 12.29
N VAL A 44 6.42 -6.97 11.26
CA VAL A 44 6.78 -7.71 10.06
C VAL A 44 8.27 -7.50 9.83
N ASP A 45 9.01 -8.58 9.57
CA ASP A 45 10.44 -8.50 9.31
C ASP A 45 10.70 -7.58 8.10
N PRO A 46 11.46 -6.49 8.29
CA PRO A 46 11.79 -5.58 7.19
C PRO A 46 12.58 -6.28 6.06
N ASN A 47 13.25 -7.40 6.34
CA ASN A 47 13.96 -8.19 5.33
C ASN A 47 13.08 -9.25 4.66
N SER A 48 11.81 -9.35 5.01
CA SER A 48 10.89 -10.27 4.35
C SER A 48 10.73 -9.94 2.86
N GLU A 49 10.49 -10.95 2.04
CA GLU A 49 10.27 -10.79 0.60
C GLU A 49 9.15 -9.78 0.30
N LEU A 50 8.06 -9.81 1.09
CA LEU A 50 6.97 -8.86 0.97
C LEU A 50 7.46 -7.42 1.11
N VAL A 51 8.13 -7.11 2.23
CA VAL A 51 8.58 -5.74 2.52
C VAL A 51 9.62 -5.27 1.51
N GLN A 52 10.56 -6.13 1.12
CA GLN A 52 11.59 -5.79 0.15
C GLN A 52 11.00 -5.48 -1.24
N LYS A 53 10.06 -6.28 -1.73
CA LYS A 53 9.40 -6.02 -3.03
C LYS A 53 8.56 -4.73 -3.01
N LEU A 54 7.91 -4.42 -1.90
CA LEU A 54 7.20 -3.15 -1.72
C LEU A 54 8.16 -1.96 -1.73
N HIS A 55 9.26 -2.07 -0.99
CA HIS A 55 10.27 -1.03 -0.93
C HIS A 55 10.97 -0.80 -2.28
N GLU A 56 11.32 -1.86 -3.01
CA GLU A 56 11.85 -1.75 -4.37
C GLU A 56 10.89 -0.98 -5.30
N SER A 57 9.60 -1.27 -5.20
CA SER A 57 8.58 -0.57 -5.98
C SER A 57 8.50 0.91 -5.61
N TYR A 58 8.59 1.24 -4.33
CA TYR A 58 8.63 2.63 -3.85
C TYR A 58 9.85 3.37 -4.40
N VAL A 59 11.04 2.82 -4.24
CA VAL A 59 12.29 3.43 -4.71
C VAL A 59 12.29 3.64 -6.22
N GLN A 60 11.72 2.71 -6.98
CA GLN A 60 11.66 2.80 -8.44
C GLN A 60 10.92 4.05 -8.93
N PHE A 61 9.89 4.52 -8.22
CA PHE A 61 9.08 5.66 -8.63
C PHE A 61 9.45 6.97 -7.94
N THR A 62 10.01 6.88 -6.73
CA THR A 62 10.37 8.07 -5.93
C THR A 62 11.84 8.43 -6.06
N ASN A 63 12.69 7.47 -6.42
CA ASN A 63 14.16 7.57 -6.34
C ASN A 63 14.65 7.91 -4.91
N ASP A 64 13.85 7.58 -3.91
CA ASP A 64 14.16 7.81 -2.50
C ASP A 64 14.83 6.56 -1.92
N HIS A 65 16.12 6.66 -1.68
CA HIS A 65 16.96 5.62 -1.10
C HIS A 65 17.23 5.84 0.40
N GLU A 66 16.74 6.95 0.94
CA GLU A 66 17.03 7.34 2.33
C GLU A 66 15.95 6.84 3.30
N HIS A 67 14.70 6.75 2.83
CA HIS A 67 13.58 6.31 3.67
C HIS A 67 13.26 4.83 3.42
N GLY A 68 13.38 4.04 4.48
CA GLY A 68 12.98 2.64 4.50
C GLY A 68 11.63 2.42 5.20
N PRO A 69 11.26 1.15 5.45
CA PRO A 69 10.10 0.80 6.25
C PRO A 69 10.14 1.48 7.63
N GLN A 70 9.03 2.08 8.04
CA GLN A 70 8.93 2.84 9.27
C GLN A 70 7.97 2.20 10.26
N THR A 71 8.18 2.47 11.54
CA THR A 71 7.23 2.12 12.60
C THR A 71 6.33 3.33 12.86
N ILE A 72 5.03 3.09 12.89
CA ILE A 72 4.02 4.11 13.24
C ILE A 72 3.34 3.76 14.55
N GLY A 73 2.93 4.78 15.30
CA GLY A 73 2.24 4.62 16.58
C GLY A 73 0.74 4.31 16.46
N GLY A 74 0.17 4.36 15.27
CA GLY A 74 -1.26 4.15 15.02
C GLY A 74 -1.65 2.67 14.87
N GLY A 75 -2.95 2.40 14.99
CA GLY A 75 -3.53 1.12 14.62
C GLY A 75 -3.71 0.99 13.11
N THR A 76 -3.65 -0.24 12.62
CA THR A 76 -3.90 -0.55 11.20
C THR A 76 -4.64 -1.87 11.08
N TYR A 77 -5.51 -2.00 10.09
CA TYR A 77 -6.18 -3.26 9.75
C TYR A 77 -5.21 -4.40 9.38
N ALA A 78 -3.96 -4.07 9.06
CA ALA A 78 -2.93 -5.08 8.83
C ALA A 78 -2.69 -6.01 10.05
N LYS A 79 -3.04 -5.57 11.26
CA LYS A 79 -2.98 -6.39 12.48
C LYS A 79 -3.91 -7.60 12.45
N GLU A 80 -5.00 -7.51 11.71
CA GLU A 80 -6.04 -8.53 11.66
C GLU A 80 -5.76 -9.65 10.65
N MET A 81 -4.69 -9.51 9.87
CA MET A 81 -4.36 -10.44 8.80
C MET A 81 -2.92 -10.95 8.91
N PRO A 82 -2.67 -12.26 8.72
CA PRO A 82 -1.32 -12.79 8.67
C PRO A 82 -0.57 -12.28 7.43
N ASN A 83 0.73 -12.06 7.57
CA ASN A 83 1.61 -11.58 6.49
C ASN A 83 1.11 -10.30 5.81
N CYS A 84 0.60 -9.38 6.58
CA CYS A 84 0.07 -8.12 6.08
C CYS A 84 0.88 -6.94 6.62
N VAL A 85 1.07 -5.94 5.80
CA VAL A 85 1.72 -4.68 6.16
C VAL A 85 0.84 -3.51 5.74
N ALA A 86 0.92 -2.40 6.47
CA ALA A 86 0.39 -1.14 5.97
C ALA A 86 1.37 -0.57 4.94
N PHE A 87 0.87 -0.24 3.76
CA PHE A 87 1.63 0.36 2.70
C PHE A 87 0.84 1.53 2.14
N GLY A 88 1.16 2.72 2.63
CA GLY A 88 0.39 3.93 2.37
C GLY A 88 0.97 4.81 1.28
N CYS A 89 0.25 5.89 1.00
CA CYS A 89 0.58 6.88 -0.01
C CYS A 89 1.06 8.21 0.58
N GLU A 90 1.48 8.22 1.84
CA GLU A 90 2.10 9.40 2.43
C GLU A 90 3.59 9.41 2.10
N PHE A 91 4.02 10.47 1.45
CA PHE A 91 5.41 10.61 1.01
C PHE A 91 6.20 11.47 1.99
N PRO A 92 7.47 11.13 2.28
CA PRO A 92 8.33 11.91 3.14
C PRO A 92 8.40 13.38 2.73
N GLY A 93 8.36 14.27 3.72
CA GLY A 93 8.42 15.72 3.49
C GLY A 93 7.13 16.35 2.96
N LYS A 94 6.05 15.58 2.79
CA LYS A 94 4.73 16.09 2.45
C LYS A 94 3.89 16.23 3.71
N ASN A 95 3.04 17.25 3.74
CA ASN A 95 2.05 17.41 4.79
C ASN A 95 0.66 17.28 4.16
N HIS A 96 0.05 16.14 4.33
CA HIS A 96 -1.28 15.84 3.81
C HIS A 96 -2.38 16.10 4.85
N HIS A 97 -2.07 16.64 6.02
CA HIS A 97 -3.01 16.85 7.12
C HIS A 97 -3.77 15.57 7.51
N MET A 98 -3.07 14.42 7.51
CA MET A 98 -3.66 13.13 7.80
C MET A 98 -4.36 13.15 9.17
N HIS A 99 -5.64 12.73 9.20
CA HIS A 99 -6.53 12.79 10.38
C HIS A 99 -6.85 14.21 10.89
N GLU A 100 -6.62 15.25 10.09
CA GLU A 100 -6.92 16.63 10.41
C GLU A 100 -7.99 17.21 9.49
N GLU A 101 -8.49 18.40 9.83
CA GLU A 101 -9.36 19.15 8.93
C GLU A 101 -8.63 19.52 7.64
N ASN A 102 -9.33 19.42 6.51
CA ASN A 102 -8.78 19.67 5.19
C ASN A 102 -7.66 18.69 4.77
N GLU A 103 -7.75 17.44 5.21
CA GLU A 103 -6.89 16.36 4.70
C GLU A 103 -6.91 16.35 3.17
N LEU A 104 -5.74 16.29 2.59
CA LEU A 104 -5.57 16.38 1.14
C LEU A 104 -4.43 15.50 0.64
N ILE A 105 -4.50 15.14 -0.61
CA ILE A 105 -3.36 14.57 -1.37
C ILE A 105 -3.26 15.30 -2.70
N SER A 106 -2.04 15.59 -3.15
CA SER A 106 -1.86 16.16 -4.49
C SER A 106 -2.19 15.12 -5.57
N LEU A 107 -2.65 15.58 -6.73
CA LEU A 107 -2.93 14.67 -7.84
C LEU A 107 -1.67 13.92 -8.31
N ASP A 108 -0.52 14.58 -8.27
CA ASP A 108 0.76 13.95 -8.64
C ASP A 108 1.16 12.86 -7.64
N ASP A 109 0.98 13.09 -6.34
CA ASP A 109 1.23 12.09 -5.31
C ASP A 109 0.27 10.91 -5.43
N LEU A 110 -1.01 11.17 -5.72
CA LEU A 110 -2.01 10.12 -5.94
C LEU A 110 -1.65 9.25 -7.16
N LEU A 111 -1.24 9.86 -8.27
CA LEU A 111 -0.81 9.14 -9.46
C LEU A 111 0.47 8.33 -9.22
N THR A 112 1.41 8.90 -8.47
CA THR A 112 2.64 8.21 -8.08
C THR A 112 2.33 7.00 -7.19
N ALA A 113 1.46 7.16 -6.19
CA ALA A 113 1.01 6.07 -5.33
C ALA A 113 0.34 4.96 -6.14
N ALA A 114 -0.54 5.29 -7.09
CA ALA A 114 -1.19 4.32 -7.96
C ALA A 114 -0.17 3.52 -8.80
N ALA A 115 0.87 4.19 -9.31
CA ALA A 115 1.95 3.53 -10.06
C ALA A 115 2.78 2.59 -9.16
N ILE A 116 3.10 3.02 -7.93
CA ILE A 116 3.79 2.20 -6.94
C ILE A 116 2.97 0.95 -6.61
N TYR A 117 1.66 1.09 -6.35
CA TYR A 117 0.80 -0.06 -6.06
C TYR A 117 0.72 -1.05 -7.21
N ALA A 118 0.56 -0.56 -8.44
CA ALA A 118 0.53 -1.42 -9.63
C ALA A 118 1.84 -2.19 -9.80
N GLN A 119 2.98 -1.53 -9.61
CA GLN A 119 4.30 -2.17 -9.67
C GLN A 119 4.50 -3.17 -8.53
N SER A 120 4.05 -2.84 -7.33
CA SER A 120 4.12 -3.73 -6.18
C SER A 120 3.35 -5.03 -6.41
N LEU A 121 2.13 -4.93 -6.92
CA LEU A 121 1.34 -6.10 -7.30
C LEU A 121 2.05 -6.94 -8.37
N TYR A 122 2.60 -6.30 -9.39
CA TYR A 122 3.36 -6.99 -10.42
C TYR A 122 4.57 -7.73 -9.84
N ASN A 123 5.36 -7.08 -8.97
CA ASN A 123 6.55 -7.67 -8.35
C ASN A 123 6.21 -8.84 -7.41
N LEU A 124 5.09 -8.75 -6.69
CA LEU A 124 4.62 -9.81 -5.80
C LEU A 124 4.05 -11.02 -6.55
N LEU A 125 3.43 -10.80 -7.72
CA LEU A 125 2.79 -11.85 -8.50
C LEU A 125 3.75 -12.52 -9.51
N LYS A 126 4.84 -11.86 -9.84
CA LYS A 126 5.87 -12.41 -10.74
C LYS A 126 6.63 -13.52 -10.04
N LYS A 127 6.47 -14.73 -10.56
CA LYS A 127 7.26 -15.92 -10.15
C LYS A 127 8.65 -15.88 -10.76
#